data_e3d3a502cd316a242af7cd11b3abd5f9
#
_entry.id   e3d3a502cd316a242af7cd11b3abd5f9
#
_cell.length_a   1.000
_cell.length_b   1.000
_cell.length_c   1.000
_cell.angle_alpha   90.00
_cell.angle_beta   90.00
_cell.angle_gamma   90.00
#
_symmetry.space_group_name_H-M   'P 1'
#
loop_
_entity.id
_entity.type
_entity.pdbx_description
1 polymer ?
#
loop_
_entity_poly.entity_id
_entity_poly.type
_entity_poly.pdbx_seq_one_letter_code
_entity_poly.pdbx_strand_id
1 'polypeptide(L)'
;DAPVELKDIIETNDRYVVGISYPATINRYPGLAKALSAYTEAQRAELMEAVEAFGNDKPTAPYELSLAFEQVVDTPKIVAVAADGSRYTGGAHGQPLIARFVWLPQQDLRLTADALIPDPKGWQAISDYVREQLHTAVVNRADEDELEPTDRAALIKSTFRMIDEGTGPEAGNFSEFVPVLD
;
A
#
# COMPACT_ATOMS: atom_id res chain seq x y z
N ASP A 1 -23.46 13.29 9.73
CA ASP A 1 -22.22 12.81 10.34
C ASP A 1 -21.20 13.95 10.37
N ALA A 2 -20.53 14.13 11.51
CA ALA A 2 -19.50 15.14 11.64
C ALA A 2 -18.32 14.81 10.70
N PRO A 3 -17.69 15.82 10.07
CA PRO A 3 -16.54 15.58 9.23
C PRO A 3 -15.40 14.96 10.03
N VAL A 4 -14.70 13.97 9.44
CA VAL A 4 -13.51 13.37 10.05
C VAL A 4 -12.37 14.36 9.94
N GLU A 5 -11.77 14.73 11.07
CA GLU A 5 -10.53 15.50 11.11
C GLU A 5 -9.35 14.57 11.42
N LEU A 6 -8.47 14.40 10.44
CA LEU A 6 -7.28 13.56 10.60
C LEU A 6 -6.17 14.32 11.33
N LYS A 7 -5.63 13.67 12.34
CA LYS A 7 -4.46 14.13 13.12
C LYS A 7 -3.47 12.99 13.25
N ASP A 8 -2.21 13.32 13.37
CA ASP A 8 -1.17 12.34 13.65
C ASP A 8 -1.47 11.56 14.92
N ILE A 9 -1.17 10.27 14.90
CA ILE A 9 -1.41 9.35 16.01
C ILE A 9 -0.06 8.82 16.48
N ILE A 10 0.22 8.97 17.77
CA ILE A 10 1.38 8.39 18.43
C ILE A 10 0.90 7.73 19.72
N GLU A 11 1.04 6.41 19.78
CA GLU A 11 0.72 5.60 20.96
C GLU A 11 1.85 4.65 21.25
N THR A 12 2.31 4.61 22.49
CA THR A 12 3.40 3.74 22.91
C THR A 12 3.10 3.12 24.28
N ASN A 13 3.25 1.82 24.37
CA ASN A 13 3.23 1.08 25.63
C ASN A 13 4.10 -0.18 25.51
N ASP A 14 4.11 -1.02 26.55
CA ASP A 14 4.94 -2.22 26.60
C ASP A 14 4.54 -3.30 25.57
N ARG A 15 3.35 -3.20 25.00
CA ARG A 15 2.78 -4.23 24.14
C ARG A 15 2.77 -3.82 22.68
N TYR A 16 2.56 -2.55 22.39
CA TYR A 16 2.49 -2.05 21.01
C TYR A 16 2.90 -0.59 20.89
N VAL A 17 3.28 -0.23 19.66
CA VAL A 17 3.59 1.14 19.21
C VAL A 17 2.77 1.43 17.97
N VAL A 18 2.09 2.57 17.94
CA VAL A 18 1.39 3.09 16.76
C VAL A 18 1.93 4.46 16.42
N GLY A 19 2.38 4.64 15.19
CA GLY A 19 2.81 5.94 14.64
C GLY A 19 2.18 6.15 13.28
N ILE A 20 1.31 7.17 13.15
CA ILE A 20 0.60 7.47 11.91
C ILE A 20 0.69 8.96 11.65
N SER A 21 1.17 9.34 10.46
CA SER A 21 1.27 10.73 10.05
C SER A 21 0.43 11.01 8.80
N TYR A 22 -0.22 12.17 8.79
CA TYR A 22 -1.08 12.64 7.70
C TYR A 22 -0.59 13.97 7.14
N PRO A 23 -0.79 14.24 5.83
CA PRO A 23 -0.57 15.57 5.28
C PRO A 23 -1.54 16.58 5.90
N ALA A 24 -1.04 17.76 6.26
CA ALA A 24 -1.86 18.79 6.89
C ALA A 24 -3.04 19.27 6.02
N THR A 25 -2.91 19.15 4.71
CA THR A 25 -3.89 19.62 3.73
C THR A 25 -5.03 18.65 3.47
N ILE A 26 -4.94 17.41 3.97
CA ILE A 26 -5.89 16.34 3.62
C ILE A 26 -7.30 16.62 4.11
N ASN A 27 -7.45 17.36 5.20
CA ASN A 27 -8.75 17.69 5.78
C ASN A 27 -9.58 18.67 4.92
N ARG A 28 -9.00 19.23 3.86
CA ARG A 28 -9.74 19.99 2.84
C ARG A 28 -10.72 19.12 2.03
N TYR A 29 -10.49 17.81 2.01
CA TYR A 29 -11.25 16.84 1.24
C TYR A 29 -11.91 15.83 2.17
N PRO A 30 -13.11 16.16 2.72
CA PRO A 30 -13.74 15.32 3.75
C PRO A 30 -13.96 13.87 3.35
N GLY A 31 -14.36 13.61 2.11
CA GLY A 31 -14.55 12.25 1.60
C GLY A 31 -13.24 11.47 1.51
N LEU A 32 -12.16 12.12 1.07
CA LEU A 32 -10.83 11.51 1.06
C LEU A 32 -10.33 11.26 2.49
N ALA A 33 -10.48 12.22 3.39
CA ALA A 33 -10.14 12.05 4.80
C ALA A 33 -10.85 10.84 5.42
N LYS A 34 -12.12 10.65 5.10
CA LYS A 34 -12.90 9.48 5.53
C LYS A 34 -12.32 8.16 4.98
N ALA A 35 -11.91 8.14 3.72
CA ALA A 35 -11.28 6.96 3.12
C ALA A 35 -9.93 6.61 3.79
N LEU A 36 -9.10 7.60 4.07
CA LEU A 36 -7.84 7.40 4.78
C LEU A 36 -8.07 6.92 6.22
N SER A 37 -9.04 7.50 6.91
CA SER A 37 -9.43 7.07 8.25
C SER A 37 -9.89 5.62 8.28
N ALA A 38 -10.70 5.20 7.33
CA ALA A 38 -11.17 3.82 7.23
C ALA A 38 -10.02 2.84 7.02
N TYR A 39 -9.06 3.19 6.17
CA TYR A 39 -7.86 2.37 5.97
C TYR A 39 -7.03 2.25 7.25
N THR A 40 -6.76 3.36 7.92
CA THR A 40 -6.03 3.39 9.18
C THR A 40 -6.71 2.54 10.26
N GLU A 41 -8.02 2.68 10.42
CA GLU A 41 -8.78 1.91 11.41
C GLU A 41 -8.78 0.40 11.11
N ALA A 42 -8.82 0.01 9.84
CA ALA A 42 -8.70 -1.39 9.46
C ALA A 42 -7.32 -1.96 9.83
N GLN A 43 -6.23 -1.23 9.57
CA GLN A 43 -4.88 -1.65 9.95
C GLN A 43 -4.70 -1.70 11.47
N ARG A 44 -5.25 -0.73 12.16
CA ARG A 44 -5.22 -0.68 13.62
C ARG A 44 -5.99 -1.84 14.25
N ALA A 45 -7.15 -2.19 13.70
CA ALA A 45 -7.96 -3.32 14.17
C ALA A 45 -7.18 -4.64 14.07
N GLU A 46 -6.46 -4.87 12.97
CA GLU A 46 -5.62 -6.05 12.80
C GLU A 46 -4.46 -6.08 13.81
N LEU A 47 -3.83 -4.94 14.09
CA LEU A 47 -2.82 -4.85 15.13
C LEU A 47 -3.39 -5.22 16.52
N MET A 48 -4.54 -4.64 16.87
CA MET A 48 -5.18 -4.88 18.18
C MET A 48 -5.65 -6.32 18.34
N GLU A 49 -6.15 -6.93 17.27
CA GLU A 49 -6.51 -8.35 17.27
C GLU A 49 -5.28 -9.23 17.60
N ALA A 50 -4.13 -8.93 16.99
CA ALA A 50 -2.89 -9.64 17.28
C ALA A 50 -2.39 -9.39 18.72
N VAL A 51 -2.51 -8.17 19.23
CA VAL A 51 -2.16 -7.82 20.61
C VAL A 51 -3.04 -8.59 21.61
N GLU A 52 -4.34 -8.65 21.37
CA GLU A 52 -5.28 -9.39 22.21
C GLU A 52 -5.03 -10.91 22.18
N ALA A 53 -4.74 -11.45 21.00
CA ALA A 53 -4.42 -12.87 20.82
C ALA A 53 -3.15 -13.30 21.58
N PHE A 54 -2.20 -12.38 21.76
CA PHE A 54 -1.00 -12.64 22.56
C PHE A 54 -1.31 -12.78 24.07
N GLY A 55 -2.43 -12.25 24.52
CA GLY A 55 -2.89 -12.35 25.92
C GLY A 55 -2.24 -11.32 26.85
N ASN A 56 -2.12 -11.67 28.12
CA ASN A 56 -1.59 -10.78 29.16
C ASN A 56 -0.07 -10.72 29.22
N ASP A 57 0.61 -11.61 28.50
CA ASP A 57 2.06 -11.63 28.43
C ASP A 57 2.58 -10.47 27.58
N LYS A 58 3.84 -10.09 27.82
CA LYS A 58 4.52 -9.09 26.97
C LYS A 58 5.19 -9.80 25.81
N PRO A 59 5.05 -9.29 24.57
CA PRO A 59 5.84 -9.79 23.47
C PRO A 59 7.33 -9.49 23.68
N THR A 60 8.22 -10.28 23.05
CA THR A 60 9.68 -10.04 23.10
C THR A 60 10.03 -8.68 22.54
N ALA A 61 9.33 -8.25 21.49
CA ALA A 61 9.36 -6.89 20.97
C ALA A 61 7.93 -6.38 20.85
N PRO A 62 7.66 -5.09 21.10
CA PRO A 62 6.33 -4.53 20.90
C PRO A 62 5.82 -4.75 19.50
N TYR A 63 4.53 -5.05 19.35
CA TYR A 63 3.88 -5.03 18.05
C TYR A 63 3.79 -3.59 17.54
N GLU A 64 3.87 -3.39 16.25
CA GLU A 64 4.00 -2.05 15.68
C GLU A 64 3.12 -1.84 14.46
N LEU A 65 2.49 -0.67 14.40
CA LEU A 65 1.87 -0.13 13.19
C LEU A 65 2.49 1.23 12.90
N SER A 66 3.11 1.35 11.74
CA SER A 66 3.69 2.59 11.24
C SER A 66 3.10 2.91 9.87
N LEU A 67 2.50 4.07 9.70
CA LEU A 67 1.93 4.54 8.44
C LEU A 67 2.28 6.02 8.23
N ALA A 68 2.76 6.33 7.04
CA ALA A 68 2.94 7.70 6.58
C ALA A 68 2.09 7.93 5.33
N PHE A 69 1.20 8.91 5.39
CA PHE A 69 0.40 9.36 4.25
C PHE A 69 1.04 10.60 3.66
N GLU A 70 1.30 10.57 2.37
CA GLU A 70 1.89 11.68 1.62
C GLU A 70 0.97 12.09 0.48
N GLN A 71 0.70 13.40 0.36
CA GLN A 71 -0.02 13.93 -0.78
C GLN A 71 0.93 14.09 -1.96
N VAL A 72 0.79 13.24 -2.96
CA VAL A 72 1.70 13.17 -4.12
C VAL A 72 1.18 13.93 -5.34
N VAL A 73 -0.11 14.18 -5.43
CA VAL A 73 -0.75 15.02 -6.45
C VAL A 73 -1.79 15.93 -5.78
N ASP A 74 -1.75 17.20 -6.12
CA ASP A 74 -2.73 18.19 -5.65
C ASP A 74 -3.09 19.17 -6.77
N THR A 75 -4.16 18.87 -7.48
CA THR A 75 -4.72 19.72 -8.51
C THR A 75 -6.22 19.90 -8.28
N PRO A 76 -6.87 20.92 -8.91
CA PRO A 76 -8.31 21.07 -8.80
C PRO A 76 -9.14 19.87 -9.29
N LYS A 77 -8.55 19.03 -10.15
CA LYS A 77 -9.23 17.88 -10.76
C LYS A 77 -8.88 16.55 -10.10
N ILE A 78 -7.65 16.41 -9.57
CA ILE A 78 -7.13 15.16 -9.03
C ILE A 78 -6.29 15.46 -7.79
N VAL A 79 -6.58 14.72 -6.72
CA VAL A 79 -5.76 14.66 -5.51
C VAL A 79 -5.35 13.21 -5.33
N ALA A 80 -4.09 12.94 -5.09
CA ALA A 80 -3.61 11.59 -4.83
C ALA A 80 -2.77 11.54 -3.57
N VAL A 81 -2.97 10.47 -2.80
CA VAL A 81 -2.26 10.20 -1.54
C VAL A 81 -1.63 8.81 -1.61
N ALA A 82 -0.36 8.75 -1.26
CA ALA A 82 0.37 7.51 -1.06
C ALA A 82 0.46 7.22 0.44
N ALA A 83 0.11 6.01 0.84
CA ALA A 83 0.32 5.49 2.19
C ALA A 83 1.34 4.38 2.15
N ASP A 84 2.39 4.51 2.91
CA ASP A 84 3.47 3.54 3.02
C ASP A 84 3.81 3.31 4.49
N GLY A 85 4.12 2.08 4.83
CA GLY A 85 4.48 1.74 6.18
C GLY A 85 4.64 0.24 6.39
N SER A 86 4.42 -0.19 7.63
CA SER A 86 4.53 -1.59 8.00
C SER A 86 3.70 -1.91 9.24
N ARG A 87 3.33 -3.17 9.36
CA ARG A 87 2.71 -3.73 10.57
C ARG A 87 3.54 -4.93 11.02
N TYR A 88 3.96 -4.91 12.27
CA TYR A 88 4.67 -6.00 12.92
C TYR A 88 3.80 -6.63 14.00
N THR A 89 3.52 -7.90 13.87
CA THR A 89 2.70 -8.69 14.81
C THR A 89 3.41 -9.97 15.26
N GLY A 90 4.73 -9.90 15.35
CA GLY A 90 5.58 -11.04 15.70
C GLY A 90 6.26 -11.67 14.48
N GLY A 91 7.20 -12.56 14.73
CA GLY A 91 7.96 -13.23 13.69
C GLY A 91 9.22 -12.46 13.27
N ALA A 92 9.81 -12.86 12.15
CA ALA A 92 11.11 -12.35 11.68
C ALA A 92 11.03 -10.98 11.02
N HIS A 93 9.88 -10.64 10.43
CA HIS A 93 9.70 -9.43 9.62
C HIS A 93 8.35 -8.77 9.84
N GLY A 94 8.31 -7.43 9.68
CA GLY A 94 7.08 -6.69 9.51
C GLY A 94 6.45 -6.95 8.14
N GLN A 95 5.14 -6.80 8.05
CA GLN A 95 4.41 -6.82 6.79
C GLN A 95 4.42 -5.42 6.18
N PRO A 96 4.94 -5.23 4.96
CA PRO A 96 4.84 -3.95 4.26
C PRO A 96 3.38 -3.58 4.00
N LEU A 97 3.06 -2.32 4.21
CA LEU A 97 1.75 -1.75 3.91
C LEU A 97 1.91 -0.71 2.81
N ILE A 98 1.18 -0.89 1.72
CA ILE A 98 1.15 0.00 0.57
C ILE A 98 -0.29 0.24 0.20
N ALA A 99 -0.72 1.49 0.19
CA ALA A 99 -2.03 1.88 -0.29
C ALA A 99 -1.95 3.19 -1.08
N ARG A 100 -2.79 3.32 -2.09
CA ARG A 100 -2.85 4.48 -2.96
C ARG A 100 -4.29 4.94 -3.07
N PHE A 101 -4.51 6.25 -3.00
CA PHE A 101 -5.83 6.86 -3.03
C PHE A 101 -5.82 7.95 -4.09
N VAL A 102 -6.68 7.81 -5.08
CA VAL A 102 -6.93 8.86 -6.06
C VAL A 102 -8.32 9.41 -5.84
N TRP A 103 -8.41 10.72 -5.65
CA TRP A 103 -9.62 11.44 -5.35
C TRP A 103 -9.95 12.45 -6.44
N LEU A 104 -11.20 12.49 -6.84
CA LEU A 104 -11.74 13.47 -7.79
C LEU A 104 -12.52 14.52 -7.00
N PRO A 105 -11.92 15.68 -6.67
CA PRO A 105 -12.53 16.65 -5.76
C PRO A 105 -13.84 17.24 -6.29
N GLN A 106 -13.93 17.43 -7.61
CA GLN A 106 -15.12 18.03 -8.23
C GLN A 106 -16.34 17.09 -8.19
N GLN A 107 -16.10 15.79 -8.21
CA GLN A 107 -17.13 14.76 -8.13
C GLN A 107 -17.33 14.22 -6.70
N ASP A 108 -16.45 14.58 -5.78
CA ASP A 108 -16.41 14.05 -4.41
C ASP A 108 -16.40 12.51 -4.41
N LEU A 109 -15.48 11.93 -5.16
CA LEU A 109 -15.46 10.51 -5.47
C LEU A 109 -14.02 9.96 -5.53
N ARG A 110 -13.83 8.75 -5.00
CA ARG A 110 -12.59 8.00 -5.20
C ARG A 110 -12.56 7.37 -6.59
N LEU A 111 -11.47 7.59 -7.32
CA LEU A 111 -11.21 6.90 -8.58
C LEU A 111 -10.58 5.54 -8.31
N THR A 112 -11.30 4.48 -8.60
CA THR A 112 -10.81 3.10 -8.49
C THR A 112 -10.28 2.60 -9.84
N ALA A 113 -9.52 1.50 -9.81
CA ALA A 113 -9.03 0.85 -11.03
C ALA A 113 -10.18 0.47 -11.97
N ASP A 114 -11.24 -0.14 -11.45
CA ASP A 114 -12.43 -0.51 -12.23
C ASP A 114 -13.11 0.69 -12.88
N ALA A 115 -13.19 1.81 -12.19
CA ALA A 115 -13.77 3.04 -12.73
C ALA A 115 -12.86 3.71 -13.77
N LEU A 116 -11.54 3.59 -13.61
CA LEU A 116 -10.56 4.12 -14.56
C LEU A 116 -10.61 3.37 -15.89
N ILE A 117 -10.65 2.04 -15.85
CA ILE A 117 -10.74 1.16 -17.02
C ILE A 117 -11.88 0.18 -16.81
N PRO A 118 -13.11 0.57 -17.21
CA PRO A 118 -14.30 -0.28 -16.99
C PRO A 118 -14.33 -1.55 -17.84
N ASP A 119 -13.70 -1.54 -19.03
CA ASP A 119 -13.65 -2.72 -19.89
C ASP A 119 -12.57 -3.70 -19.37
N PRO A 120 -12.96 -4.93 -18.97
CA PRO A 120 -12.00 -5.94 -18.51
C PRO A 120 -10.88 -6.23 -19.50
N LYS A 121 -11.11 -6.08 -20.79
CA LYS A 121 -10.09 -6.30 -21.84
C LYS A 121 -8.97 -5.25 -21.80
N GLY A 122 -9.23 -4.06 -21.28
CA GLY A 122 -8.22 -3.02 -21.13
C GLY A 122 -7.10 -3.39 -20.18
N TRP A 123 -7.36 -4.27 -19.22
CA TRP A 123 -6.36 -4.71 -18.25
C TRP A 123 -5.34 -5.68 -18.82
N GLN A 124 -5.61 -6.33 -19.96
CA GLN A 124 -4.64 -7.22 -20.59
C GLN A 124 -3.37 -6.46 -21.03
N ALA A 125 -3.51 -5.31 -21.65
CA ALA A 125 -2.38 -4.49 -22.07
C ALA A 125 -1.55 -3.99 -20.88
N ILE A 126 -2.22 -3.61 -19.78
CA ILE A 126 -1.55 -3.19 -18.55
C ILE A 126 -0.83 -4.37 -17.90
N SER A 127 -1.47 -5.51 -17.81
CA SER A 127 -0.86 -6.75 -17.31
C SER A 127 0.41 -7.10 -18.07
N ASP A 128 0.34 -7.10 -19.40
CA ASP A 128 1.49 -7.43 -20.26
C ASP A 128 2.64 -6.43 -20.07
N TYR A 129 2.33 -5.14 -20.01
CA TYR A 129 3.32 -4.08 -19.80
C TYR A 129 4.00 -4.20 -18.43
N VAL A 130 3.23 -4.32 -17.35
CA VAL A 130 3.76 -4.42 -15.99
C VAL A 130 4.60 -5.68 -15.84
N ARG A 131 4.14 -6.79 -16.35
CA ARG A 131 4.88 -8.06 -16.32
C ARG A 131 6.23 -7.94 -17.01
N GLU A 132 6.27 -7.35 -18.20
CA GLU A 132 7.51 -7.13 -18.94
C GLU A 132 8.50 -6.23 -18.18
N GLN A 133 8.00 -5.12 -17.61
CA GLN A 133 8.83 -4.21 -16.83
C GLN A 133 9.41 -4.88 -15.58
N LEU A 134 8.60 -5.65 -14.87
CA LEU A 134 9.05 -6.36 -13.67
C LEU A 134 10.02 -7.49 -14.01
N HIS A 135 9.81 -8.26 -15.08
CA HIS A 135 10.76 -9.26 -15.56
C HIS A 135 12.12 -8.65 -15.87
N THR A 136 12.13 -7.53 -16.59
CA THR A 136 13.37 -6.80 -16.93
C THR A 136 14.07 -6.32 -15.65
N ALA A 137 13.33 -5.75 -14.70
CA ALA A 137 13.92 -5.28 -13.45
C ALA A 137 14.55 -6.41 -12.63
N VAL A 138 13.92 -7.59 -12.60
CA VAL A 138 14.45 -8.78 -11.91
C VAL A 138 15.75 -9.27 -12.55
N VAL A 139 15.81 -9.34 -13.88
CA VAL A 139 17.02 -9.75 -14.60
C VAL A 139 18.16 -8.78 -14.32
N ASN A 140 17.91 -7.48 -14.42
CA ASN A 140 18.92 -6.46 -14.15
C ASN A 140 19.43 -6.54 -12.71
N ARG A 141 18.55 -6.74 -11.75
CA ARG A 141 18.93 -6.90 -10.34
C ARG A 141 19.77 -8.15 -10.10
N ALA A 142 19.40 -9.28 -10.72
CA ALA A 142 20.15 -10.52 -10.62
C ALA A 142 21.56 -10.38 -11.23
N ASP A 143 21.70 -9.60 -12.30
CA ASP A 143 23.00 -9.32 -12.92
C ASP A 143 23.87 -8.39 -12.03
N GLU A 144 23.26 -7.39 -11.39
CA GLU A 144 23.94 -6.50 -10.44
C GLU A 144 24.44 -7.23 -9.18
N ASP A 145 23.70 -8.22 -8.71
CA ASP A 145 24.04 -9.00 -7.51
C ASP A 145 25.15 -10.04 -7.76
N GLU A 146 25.63 -10.19 -9.01
CA GLU A 146 26.73 -11.09 -9.39
C GLU A 146 26.59 -12.53 -8.87
N LEU A 147 25.36 -13.06 -8.91
CA LEU A 147 25.03 -14.39 -8.42
C LEU A 147 25.68 -15.48 -9.28
N GLU A 148 26.02 -16.62 -8.64
CA GLU A 148 26.42 -17.83 -9.38
C GLU A 148 25.29 -18.25 -10.36
N PRO A 149 25.65 -18.81 -11.54
CA PRO A 149 24.66 -19.10 -12.60
C PRO A 149 23.46 -19.93 -12.13
N THR A 150 23.69 -20.90 -11.26
CA THR A 150 22.62 -21.76 -10.72
C THR A 150 21.67 -20.98 -9.81
N ASP A 151 22.23 -20.16 -8.93
CA ASP A 151 21.46 -19.33 -7.99
C ASP A 151 20.70 -18.24 -8.72
N ARG A 152 21.33 -17.63 -9.74
CA ARG A 152 20.71 -16.65 -10.62
C ARG A 152 19.49 -17.24 -11.34
N ALA A 153 19.63 -18.41 -11.94
CA ALA A 153 18.54 -19.08 -12.65
C ALA A 153 17.38 -19.43 -11.70
N ALA A 154 17.68 -19.93 -10.50
CA ALA A 154 16.67 -20.26 -9.50
C ALA A 154 15.91 -19.02 -9.01
N LEU A 155 16.63 -17.92 -8.75
CA LEU A 155 16.04 -16.64 -8.33
C LEU A 155 15.11 -16.08 -9.42
N ILE A 156 15.58 -16.01 -10.66
CA ILE A 156 14.79 -15.53 -11.79
C ILE A 156 13.52 -16.37 -11.96
N LYS A 157 13.64 -17.69 -11.94
CA LYS A 157 12.50 -18.60 -12.11
C LYS A 157 11.44 -18.39 -11.02
N SER A 158 11.84 -18.35 -9.75
CA SER A 158 10.92 -18.18 -8.64
C SER A 158 10.28 -16.79 -8.63
N THR A 159 11.05 -15.75 -8.92
CA THR A 159 10.55 -14.37 -8.93
C THR A 159 9.63 -14.11 -10.12
N PHE A 160 9.95 -14.63 -11.31
CA PHE A 160 9.06 -14.56 -12.47
C PHE A 160 7.71 -15.22 -12.20
N ARG A 161 7.71 -16.35 -11.51
CA ARG A 161 6.47 -17.02 -11.11
C ARG A 161 5.61 -16.14 -10.22
N MET A 162 6.19 -15.52 -9.22
CA MET A 162 5.49 -14.58 -8.34
C MET A 162 4.94 -13.38 -9.11
N ILE A 163 5.72 -12.82 -10.04
CA ILE A 163 5.30 -11.71 -10.90
C ILE A 163 4.11 -12.13 -11.76
N ASP A 164 4.19 -13.27 -12.42
CA ASP A 164 3.14 -13.77 -13.31
C ASP A 164 1.83 -14.06 -12.56
N GLU A 165 1.93 -14.58 -11.34
CA GLU A 165 0.78 -14.81 -10.46
C GLU A 165 0.15 -13.50 -9.97
N GLY A 166 0.96 -12.47 -9.73
CA GLY A 166 0.51 -11.17 -9.18
C GLY A 166 0.10 -10.13 -10.22
N THR A 167 0.35 -10.37 -11.50
CA THR A 167 0.09 -9.41 -12.58
C THR A 167 -0.94 -9.88 -13.60
N GLY A 168 -1.82 -10.81 -13.23
CA GLY A 168 -2.93 -11.21 -14.08
C GLY A 168 -3.80 -10.00 -14.51
N PRO A 169 -4.59 -10.15 -15.59
CA PRO A 169 -5.31 -9.03 -16.22
C PRO A 169 -6.60 -8.64 -15.48
N GLU A 170 -6.57 -8.63 -14.16
CA GLU A 170 -7.69 -8.23 -13.31
C GLU A 170 -7.39 -6.86 -12.67
N ALA A 171 -8.39 -5.98 -12.66
CA ALA A 171 -8.26 -4.63 -12.07
C ALA A 171 -7.76 -4.66 -10.62
N GLY A 172 -8.16 -5.67 -9.84
CA GLY A 172 -7.76 -5.83 -8.45
C GLY A 172 -6.26 -5.98 -8.23
N ASN A 173 -5.52 -6.49 -9.22
CA ASN A 173 -4.05 -6.57 -9.17
C ASN A 173 -3.36 -5.21 -9.31
N PHE A 174 -4.09 -4.18 -9.76
CA PHE A 174 -3.59 -2.83 -10.05
C PHE A 174 -4.38 -1.77 -9.28
N SER A 175 -4.98 -2.14 -8.15
CA SER A 175 -5.82 -1.25 -7.34
C SER A 175 -5.04 -0.11 -6.68
N GLU A 176 -3.74 -0.31 -6.43
CA GLU A 176 -2.88 0.68 -5.78
C GLU A 176 -2.08 1.46 -6.82
N PHE A 177 -2.62 2.60 -7.23
CA PHE A 177 -2.02 3.46 -8.25
C PHE A 177 -2.16 4.94 -7.91
N VAL A 178 -1.27 5.75 -8.46
CA VAL A 178 -1.37 7.21 -8.48
C VAL A 178 -1.04 7.73 -9.87
N PRO A 179 -1.62 8.85 -10.31
CA PRO A 179 -1.24 9.47 -11.58
C PRO A 179 0.15 10.09 -11.45
N VAL A 180 0.90 10.05 -12.54
CA VAL A 180 2.13 10.81 -12.72
C VAL A 180 1.78 11.99 -13.65
N LEU A 181 2.04 13.21 -13.17
CA LEU A 181 1.81 14.42 -13.95
C LEU A 181 3.15 14.84 -14.59
N ASP A 182 3.14 15.01 -15.91
CA ASP A 182 4.28 15.51 -16.68
C ASP A 182 4.38 17.05 -16.58
#